data_59bf5941491c8e7a963bcc91a6371df0
#
_entry.id   59bf5941491c8e7a963bcc91a6371df0
#
_cell.length_a   1.000
_cell.length_b   1.000
_cell.length_c   1.000
_cell.angle_alpha   90.00
_cell.angle_beta   90.00
_cell.angle_gamma   90.00
#
_symmetry.space_group_name_H-M   'P 1'
#
loop_
_entity.id
_entity.type
_entity.pdbx_description
1 polymer ?
#
loop_
_entity_poly.entity_id
_entity_poly.type
_entity_poly.pdbx_seq_one_letter_code
_entity_poly.pdbx_strand_id
1 'polypeptide(L)'
;YINFTTNSSTIYIRLKVKGAQAMAQMPATGVSGVDLYAKGPLGSWSWTKATVNFKDTITYKFENIHDPALFEYFRLYLPLCNAVSWLEIGVPENFTCTLLPAQNEKPIVAYGTSIMHGAYASRPGLGWTNILGRKLNSKMINLGFSGNGQLEPAMIDLVNEIDAKLYILDCMPNLWDKTKFSAEEIEKRMRHAEAEIHKKHPGVPIIFTEHCSGKDGINLDTVMAQKYIAVSQISAAVFKKMKKEGIKNIYQLTAKDINFDTESTLDGTHPNDIGMIQYANAYYHLIRNKIGLSQ
;
A
#
# COMPACT_ATOMS: atom_id res chain seq x y z
N TYR A 1 6.85 -8.94 -1.12
CA TYR A 1 6.44 -10.30 -0.73
C TYR A 1 7.22 -11.37 -1.51
N ILE A 2 7.20 -12.58 -0.97
CA ILE A 2 7.79 -13.78 -1.58
C ILE A 2 6.68 -14.81 -1.74
N ASN A 3 6.53 -15.39 -2.94
CA ASN A 3 5.61 -16.50 -3.18
C ASN A 3 6.38 -17.81 -3.21
N PHE A 4 5.82 -18.86 -2.62
CA PHE A 4 6.40 -20.21 -2.60
C PHE A 4 5.33 -21.28 -2.43
N THR A 5 5.66 -22.53 -2.76
CA THR A 5 4.84 -23.71 -2.50
C THR A 5 5.51 -24.59 -1.48
N THR A 6 4.73 -25.33 -0.72
CA THR A 6 5.20 -26.36 0.21
C THR A 6 4.10 -27.39 0.46
N ASN A 7 4.50 -28.61 0.77
CA ASN A 7 3.61 -29.67 1.26
C ASN A 7 3.67 -29.84 2.78
N SER A 8 4.37 -28.93 3.50
CA SER A 8 4.52 -28.98 4.94
C SER A 8 3.39 -28.24 5.66
N SER A 9 2.83 -28.86 6.69
CA SER A 9 1.91 -28.19 7.64
C SER A 9 2.63 -27.27 8.64
N THR A 10 3.97 -27.22 8.59
CA THR A 10 4.80 -26.37 9.46
C THR A 10 5.80 -25.60 8.62
N ILE A 11 5.83 -24.27 8.77
CA ILE A 11 6.73 -23.36 8.07
C ILE A 11 7.48 -22.53 9.10
N TYR A 12 8.79 -22.41 8.93
CA TYR A 12 9.66 -21.56 9.74
C TYR A 12 10.14 -20.39 8.91
N ILE A 13 10.07 -19.18 9.48
CA ILE A 13 10.70 -17.99 8.93
C ILE A 13 11.70 -17.47 9.96
N ARG A 14 12.90 -17.18 9.50
CA ARG A 14 13.95 -16.53 10.29
C ARG A 14 14.41 -15.31 9.53
N LEU A 15 14.54 -14.18 10.21
CA LEU A 15 15.00 -12.95 9.55
C LEU A 15 15.76 -12.05 10.52
N LYS A 16 16.61 -11.19 9.93
CA LYS A 16 17.24 -10.07 10.62
C LYS A 16 16.85 -8.78 9.92
N VAL A 17 16.59 -7.77 10.73
CA VAL A 17 16.22 -6.42 10.26
C VAL A 17 17.25 -5.40 10.73
N LYS A 18 17.25 -4.22 10.10
CA LYS A 18 18.09 -3.09 10.50
C LYS A 18 17.24 -2.11 11.32
N GLY A 19 17.75 -1.67 12.48
CA GLY A 19 17.06 -0.68 13.33
C GLY A 19 16.17 -1.28 14.42
N ALA A 20 15.43 -0.41 15.11
CA ALA A 20 14.54 -0.79 16.19
C ALA A 20 13.37 -1.65 15.67
N GLN A 21 13.06 -2.72 16.41
CA GLN A 21 12.05 -3.69 16.00
C GLN A 21 10.61 -3.21 16.16
N ALA A 22 10.37 -2.20 17.00
CA ALA A 22 9.06 -1.59 17.25
C ALA A 22 9.19 -0.05 17.29
N MET A 23 8.09 0.64 17.14
CA MET A 23 7.94 2.08 17.31
C MET A 23 6.88 2.35 18.39
N ALA A 24 6.87 3.54 18.99
CA ALA A 24 5.90 3.89 20.03
C ALA A 24 4.44 3.70 19.56
N GLN A 25 4.18 3.98 18.28
CA GLN A 25 2.85 3.93 17.67
C GLN A 25 2.59 2.65 16.88
N MET A 26 3.57 1.74 16.75
CA MET A 26 3.46 0.58 15.88
C MET A 26 4.11 -0.65 16.51
N PRO A 27 3.39 -1.77 16.62
CA PRO A 27 3.93 -2.99 17.23
C PRO A 27 5.06 -3.59 16.40
N ALA A 28 5.91 -4.39 17.03
CA ALA A 28 6.99 -5.10 16.36
C ALA A 28 6.53 -5.95 15.17
N THR A 29 5.33 -6.52 15.26
CA THR A 29 4.70 -7.29 14.17
C THR A 29 4.46 -6.47 12.91
N GLY A 30 4.15 -5.18 13.03
CA GLY A 30 3.99 -4.27 11.90
C GLY A 30 5.33 -3.74 11.40
N VAL A 31 6.18 -3.25 12.33
CA VAL A 31 7.48 -2.61 11.99
C VAL A 31 8.45 -3.60 11.36
N SER A 32 8.62 -4.79 11.98
CA SER A 32 9.69 -5.74 11.68
C SER A 32 9.20 -7.16 11.40
N GLY A 33 7.90 -7.40 11.55
CA GLY A 33 7.33 -8.73 11.41
C GLY A 33 7.07 -9.12 9.96
N VAL A 34 6.76 -10.39 9.78
CA VAL A 34 6.30 -10.98 8.52
C VAL A 34 4.88 -11.51 8.67
N ASP A 35 4.22 -11.72 7.56
CA ASP A 35 2.83 -12.17 7.56
C ASP A 35 2.61 -13.22 6.46
N LEU A 36 1.98 -14.33 6.79
CA LEU A 36 1.79 -15.46 5.88
C LEU A 36 0.32 -15.61 5.48
N TYR A 37 0.12 -15.61 4.18
CA TYR A 37 -1.16 -15.92 3.56
C TYR A 37 -1.01 -17.09 2.60
N ALA A 38 -2.09 -17.84 2.43
CA ALA A 38 -2.19 -18.90 1.44
C ALA A 38 -3.28 -18.54 0.41
N LYS A 39 -2.97 -18.67 -0.88
CA LYS A 39 -3.92 -18.49 -1.96
C LYS A 39 -4.58 -19.82 -2.27
N GLY A 40 -5.87 -19.90 -2.02
CA GLY A 40 -6.69 -21.05 -2.38
C GLY A 40 -7.29 -20.95 -3.78
N PRO A 41 -8.04 -21.97 -4.20
CA PRO A 41 -8.74 -21.99 -5.47
C PRO A 41 -9.75 -20.83 -5.56
N LEU A 42 -10.05 -20.42 -6.79
CA LEU A 42 -10.98 -19.31 -7.10
C LEU A 42 -10.57 -17.97 -6.49
N GLY A 43 -9.27 -17.77 -6.20
CA GLY A 43 -8.76 -16.52 -5.69
C GLY A 43 -9.02 -16.23 -4.21
N SER A 44 -9.48 -17.22 -3.45
CA SER A 44 -9.63 -17.11 -1.99
C SER A 44 -8.27 -16.93 -1.31
N TRP A 45 -8.26 -16.21 -0.17
CA TRP A 45 -7.07 -16.01 0.63
C TRP A 45 -7.34 -16.42 2.08
N SER A 46 -6.46 -17.24 2.61
CA SER A 46 -6.44 -17.64 4.02
C SER A 46 -5.23 -17.06 4.72
N TRP A 47 -5.37 -16.73 5.99
CA TRP A 47 -4.30 -16.24 6.85
C TRP A 47 -4.05 -17.25 7.97
N THR A 48 -2.80 -17.36 8.42
CA THR A 48 -2.46 -18.19 9.57
C THR A 48 -1.64 -17.42 10.59
N LYS A 49 -1.91 -17.67 11.87
CA LYS A 49 -1.12 -17.17 12.98
C LYS A 49 0.23 -17.89 13.08
N ALA A 50 1.19 -17.26 13.75
CA ALA A 50 2.46 -17.84 14.09
C ALA A 50 2.76 -17.75 15.58
N THR A 51 3.62 -18.64 16.08
CA THR A 51 4.40 -18.39 17.29
C THR A 51 5.60 -17.53 16.92
N VAL A 52 5.75 -16.38 17.58
CA VAL A 52 6.73 -15.35 17.21
C VAL A 52 7.70 -15.08 18.34
N ASN A 53 8.96 -14.85 17.99
CA ASN A 53 9.98 -14.40 18.92
C ASN A 53 10.79 -13.26 18.29
N PHE A 54 10.74 -12.09 18.92
CA PHE A 54 11.49 -10.90 18.53
C PHE A 54 12.76 -10.77 19.37
N LYS A 55 13.84 -11.38 18.89
CA LYS A 55 15.22 -11.27 19.40
C LYS A 55 16.12 -10.78 18.26
N ASP A 56 17.46 -10.89 18.42
CA ASP A 56 18.44 -10.55 17.37
C ASP A 56 18.14 -11.23 16.04
N THR A 57 17.69 -12.48 16.10
CA THR A 57 17.06 -13.16 14.97
C THR A 57 15.58 -13.30 15.28
N ILE A 58 14.75 -12.64 14.49
CA ILE A 58 13.30 -12.74 14.57
C ILE A 58 12.90 -14.10 13.98
N THR A 59 12.05 -14.84 14.70
CA THR A 59 11.59 -16.16 14.26
C THR A 59 10.07 -16.21 14.26
N TYR A 60 9.52 -16.81 13.21
CA TYR A 60 8.11 -17.14 13.07
C TYR A 60 7.99 -18.64 12.85
N LYS A 61 7.09 -19.28 13.59
CA LYS A 61 6.71 -20.68 13.38
C LYS A 61 5.21 -20.71 13.08
N PHE A 62 4.87 -21.07 11.87
CA PHE A 62 3.50 -21.32 11.43
C PHE A 62 3.26 -22.82 11.52
N GLU A 63 2.21 -23.24 12.23
CA GLU A 63 1.92 -24.65 12.50
C GLU A 63 0.46 -24.97 12.22
N ASN A 64 0.19 -26.26 12.08
CA ASN A 64 -1.16 -26.78 11.87
C ASN A 64 -1.83 -26.21 10.62
N ILE A 65 -1.04 -25.97 9.58
CA ILE A 65 -1.59 -25.58 8.29
C ILE A 65 -2.35 -26.78 7.73
N HIS A 66 -3.67 -26.63 7.63
CA HIS A 66 -4.53 -27.72 7.14
C HIS A 66 -4.32 -27.91 5.64
N ASP A 67 -3.97 -29.13 5.27
CA ASP A 67 -3.75 -29.60 3.91
C ASP A 67 -3.09 -28.54 2.97
N PRO A 68 -1.77 -28.36 3.05
CA PRO A 68 -1.07 -27.36 2.25
C PRO A 68 -1.24 -27.56 0.73
N ALA A 69 -1.56 -28.78 0.29
CA ALA A 69 -1.78 -29.10 -1.12
C ALA A 69 -3.07 -28.47 -1.71
N LEU A 70 -3.99 -28.01 -0.86
CA LEU A 70 -5.19 -27.28 -1.30
C LEU A 70 -4.91 -25.84 -1.78
N PHE A 71 -3.71 -25.32 -1.51
CA PHE A 71 -3.37 -23.96 -1.86
C PHE A 71 -2.51 -23.87 -3.13
N GLU A 72 -2.79 -22.88 -3.98
CA GLU A 72 -2.00 -22.62 -5.18
C GLU A 72 -0.56 -22.23 -4.80
N TYR A 73 -0.42 -21.39 -3.78
CA TYR A 73 0.85 -20.97 -3.19
C TYR A 73 0.66 -20.22 -1.86
N PHE A 74 1.77 -20.09 -1.15
CA PHE A 74 1.89 -19.23 0.02
C PHE A 74 2.53 -17.89 -0.36
N ARG A 75 2.09 -16.83 0.29
CA ARG A 75 2.65 -15.47 0.16
C ARG A 75 3.13 -14.97 1.49
N LEU A 76 4.44 -14.75 1.59
CA LEU A 76 5.08 -14.12 2.73
C LEU A 76 5.22 -12.62 2.48
N TYR A 77 4.48 -11.81 3.22
CA TYR A 77 4.69 -10.36 3.25
C TYR A 77 5.86 -10.02 4.17
N LEU A 78 6.71 -9.10 3.71
CA LEU A 78 7.89 -8.64 4.43
C LEU A 78 7.56 -7.47 5.36
N PRO A 79 8.45 -7.12 6.32
CA PRO A 79 8.27 -5.98 7.21
C PRO A 79 7.86 -4.70 6.49
N LEU A 80 6.98 -3.90 7.12
CA LEU A 80 6.55 -2.63 6.53
C LEU A 80 7.65 -1.55 6.65
N CYS A 81 8.35 -1.46 7.77
CA CYS A 81 9.23 -0.34 8.04
C CYS A 81 10.72 -0.70 8.02
N ASN A 82 11.10 -1.89 8.47
CA ASN A 82 12.50 -2.26 8.57
C ASN A 82 13.03 -2.96 7.32
N ALA A 83 14.21 -2.57 6.89
CA ALA A 83 14.96 -3.28 5.87
C ALA A 83 15.38 -4.67 6.38
N VAL A 84 15.06 -5.70 5.61
CA VAL A 84 15.48 -7.07 5.86
C VAL A 84 16.91 -7.23 5.35
N SER A 85 17.82 -7.58 6.25
CA SER A 85 19.22 -7.83 5.91
C SER A 85 19.51 -9.31 5.60
N TRP A 86 18.66 -10.19 6.07
CA TRP A 86 18.76 -11.64 5.87
C TRP A 86 17.40 -12.29 6.15
N LEU A 87 17.03 -13.31 5.38
CA LEU A 87 15.78 -14.07 5.54
C LEU A 87 15.96 -15.51 5.08
N GLU A 88 15.38 -16.43 5.84
CA GLU A 88 15.25 -17.85 5.49
C GLU A 88 13.79 -18.28 5.58
N ILE A 89 13.39 -19.15 4.67
CA ILE A 89 12.15 -19.92 4.70
C ILE A 89 12.54 -21.38 4.84
N GLY A 90 12.03 -22.06 5.85
CA GLY A 90 12.35 -23.47 6.13
C GLY A 90 11.12 -24.31 6.41
N VAL A 91 11.27 -25.60 6.14
CA VAL A 91 10.30 -26.66 6.47
C VAL A 91 11.05 -27.84 7.07
N PRO A 92 10.42 -28.79 7.78
CA PRO A 92 11.09 -30.02 8.25
C PRO A 92 11.66 -30.83 7.08
N GLU A 93 12.71 -31.63 7.33
CA GLU A 93 13.54 -32.32 6.32
C GLU A 93 12.77 -33.13 5.28
N ASN A 94 11.67 -33.75 5.67
CA ASN A 94 10.89 -34.65 4.78
C ASN A 94 9.88 -33.89 3.88
N PHE A 95 9.90 -32.55 3.92
CA PHE A 95 8.98 -31.71 3.14
C PHE A 95 9.75 -30.85 2.15
N THR A 96 9.03 -30.39 1.15
CA THR A 96 9.58 -29.54 0.09
C THR A 96 9.14 -28.08 0.26
N CYS A 97 10.02 -27.15 -0.09
CA CYS A 97 9.71 -25.73 -0.19
C CYS A 97 10.33 -25.18 -1.49
N THR A 98 9.52 -24.67 -2.39
CA THR A 98 9.96 -24.17 -3.71
C THR A 98 9.54 -22.73 -3.88
N LEU A 99 10.48 -21.84 -4.09
CA LEU A 99 10.21 -20.45 -4.42
C LEU A 99 9.59 -20.34 -5.82
N LEU A 100 8.56 -19.50 -5.93
CA LEU A 100 7.95 -19.22 -7.21
C LEU A 100 8.60 -17.99 -7.87
N PRO A 101 8.78 -18.00 -9.20
CA PRO A 101 9.29 -16.84 -9.92
C PRO A 101 8.31 -15.67 -9.82
N ALA A 102 8.81 -14.46 -10.02
CA ALA A 102 7.99 -13.27 -10.12
C ALA A 102 7.01 -13.42 -11.30
N GLN A 103 5.74 -13.14 -11.06
CA GLN A 103 4.72 -13.18 -12.12
C GLN A 103 5.01 -12.07 -13.15
N ASN A 104 4.89 -12.43 -14.43
CA ASN A 104 5.16 -11.53 -15.55
C ASN A 104 3.89 -10.73 -15.94
N GLU A 105 3.17 -10.19 -14.95
CA GLU A 105 2.03 -9.31 -15.18
C GLU A 105 2.41 -7.85 -14.96
N LYS A 106 1.78 -6.93 -15.70
CA LYS A 106 1.91 -5.49 -15.45
C LYS A 106 1.39 -5.18 -14.04
N PRO A 107 2.20 -4.56 -13.18
CA PRO A 107 1.79 -4.25 -11.82
C PRO A 107 0.81 -3.07 -11.76
N ILE A 108 0.19 -2.89 -10.60
CA ILE A 108 -0.31 -1.60 -10.16
C ILE A 108 0.83 -0.93 -9.39
N VAL A 109 1.26 0.24 -9.83
CA VAL A 109 2.28 1.03 -9.14
C VAL A 109 1.59 2.06 -8.26
N ALA A 110 1.95 2.07 -7.00
CA ALA A 110 1.41 2.98 -6.00
C ALA A 110 2.56 3.81 -5.40
N TYR A 111 2.57 5.11 -5.69
CA TYR A 111 3.54 6.08 -5.18
C TYR A 111 2.88 7.05 -4.21
N GLY A 112 3.49 7.23 -3.04
CA GLY A 112 2.91 8.08 -1.99
C GLY A 112 3.74 8.18 -0.72
N THR A 113 3.06 8.38 0.38
CA THR A 113 3.58 8.81 1.68
C THR A 113 3.74 7.64 2.67
N SER A 114 3.85 7.95 3.98
CA SER A 114 3.78 6.97 5.06
C SER A 114 2.48 6.16 5.06
N ILE A 115 1.37 6.75 4.64
CA ILE A 115 0.08 6.07 4.50
C ILE A 115 0.17 4.98 3.42
N MET A 116 0.79 5.30 2.28
CA MET A 116 1.09 4.33 1.23
C MET A 116 2.02 3.23 1.74
N HIS A 117 3.06 3.60 2.48
CA HIS A 117 4.03 2.68 3.08
C HIS A 117 3.35 1.62 3.97
N GLY A 118 2.22 1.94 4.58
CA GLY A 118 1.47 1.08 5.49
C GLY A 118 1.73 1.39 6.97
N ALA A 119 2.18 2.63 7.26
CA ALA A 119 2.43 3.08 8.63
C ALA A 119 1.18 2.86 9.50
N TYR A 120 1.41 2.25 10.65
CA TYR A 120 0.46 1.90 11.72
C TYR A 120 -0.46 0.70 11.45
N ALA A 121 -0.30 -0.01 10.34
CA ALA A 121 -0.85 -1.35 10.24
C ALA A 121 -0.19 -2.28 11.25
N SER A 122 -0.96 -3.10 11.98
CA SER A 122 -0.45 -3.96 13.05
C SER A 122 0.40 -5.12 12.54
N ARG A 123 0.30 -5.48 11.26
CA ARG A 123 1.09 -6.51 10.58
C ARG A 123 1.12 -6.27 9.06
N PRO A 124 2.13 -6.79 8.33
CA PRO A 124 2.34 -6.43 6.92
C PRO A 124 1.15 -6.71 5.99
N GLY A 125 0.46 -7.82 6.17
CA GLY A 125 -0.70 -8.16 5.35
C GLY A 125 -1.89 -7.22 5.50
N LEU A 126 -1.92 -6.38 6.54
CA LEU A 126 -2.95 -5.36 6.77
C LEU A 126 -2.61 -4.00 6.17
N GLY A 127 -1.42 -3.76 5.66
CA GLY A 127 -1.16 -2.58 4.84
C GLY A 127 -2.14 -2.53 3.65
N TRP A 128 -2.78 -1.38 3.41
CA TRP A 128 -3.87 -1.27 2.45
C TRP A 128 -3.50 -1.69 1.02
N THR A 129 -2.26 -1.47 0.60
CA THR A 129 -1.76 -1.91 -0.71
C THR A 129 -1.73 -3.44 -0.81
N ASN A 130 -1.38 -4.13 0.28
CA ASN A 130 -1.37 -5.59 0.36
C ASN A 130 -2.80 -6.16 0.37
N ILE A 131 -3.73 -5.51 1.06
CA ILE A 131 -5.16 -5.85 1.03
C ILE A 131 -5.71 -5.68 -0.39
N LEU A 132 -5.45 -4.53 -1.01
CA LEU A 132 -5.90 -4.21 -2.38
C LEU A 132 -5.36 -5.22 -3.39
N GLY A 133 -4.06 -5.55 -3.30
CA GLY A 133 -3.44 -6.54 -4.17
C GLY A 133 -4.10 -7.91 -4.09
N ARG A 134 -4.48 -8.37 -2.88
CA ARG A 134 -5.25 -9.61 -2.71
C ARG A 134 -6.66 -9.51 -3.29
N LYS A 135 -7.37 -8.41 -3.04
CA LYS A 135 -8.73 -8.18 -3.56
C LYS A 135 -8.79 -8.13 -5.08
N LEU A 136 -7.79 -7.53 -5.71
CA LEU A 136 -7.69 -7.42 -7.17
C LEU A 136 -6.98 -8.61 -7.82
N ASN A 137 -6.43 -9.53 -7.01
CA ASN A 137 -5.53 -10.58 -7.47
C ASN A 137 -4.42 -10.03 -8.39
N SER A 138 -3.83 -8.89 -8.02
CA SER A 138 -2.89 -8.13 -8.84
C SER A 138 -1.59 -7.87 -8.10
N LYS A 139 -0.49 -7.86 -8.86
CA LYS A 139 0.82 -7.46 -8.38
C LYS A 139 0.79 -5.96 -8.02
N MET A 140 1.13 -5.64 -6.77
CA MET A 140 1.30 -4.27 -6.31
C MET A 140 2.79 -3.94 -6.16
N ILE A 141 3.21 -2.80 -6.66
CA ILE A 141 4.51 -2.18 -6.32
C ILE A 141 4.21 -0.99 -5.44
N ASN A 142 4.60 -1.09 -4.18
CA ASN A 142 4.41 -0.05 -3.18
C ASN A 142 5.68 0.81 -3.11
N LEU A 143 5.57 2.06 -3.51
CA LEU A 143 6.60 3.10 -3.45
C LEU A 143 6.15 4.18 -2.45
N GLY A 144 5.86 3.76 -1.22
CA GLY A 144 5.54 4.66 -0.11
C GLY A 144 6.80 5.17 0.58
N PHE A 145 6.93 6.49 0.69
CA PHE A 145 8.06 7.16 1.31
C PHE A 145 7.59 8.02 2.48
N SER A 146 7.82 7.53 3.71
CA SER A 146 7.43 8.22 4.93
C SER A 146 8.07 9.60 5.04
N GLY A 147 7.26 10.64 5.26
CA GLY A 147 7.71 12.04 5.30
C GLY A 147 8.06 12.64 3.93
N ASN A 148 7.97 11.86 2.86
CA ASN A 148 8.24 12.23 1.47
C ASN A 148 7.06 11.79 0.57
N GLY A 149 7.31 11.55 -0.72
CA GLY A 149 6.23 11.23 -1.64
C GLY A 149 5.40 12.48 -1.94
N GLN A 150 6.05 13.47 -2.55
CA GLN A 150 5.52 14.82 -2.76
C GLN A 150 5.31 15.14 -4.24
N LEU A 151 5.11 14.12 -5.08
CA LEU A 151 5.05 14.26 -6.56
C LEU A 151 6.29 14.97 -7.13
N GLU A 152 7.46 14.68 -6.58
CA GLU A 152 8.72 15.25 -7.03
C GLU A 152 9.00 14.81 -8.49
N PRO A 153 9.38 15.72 -9.40
CA PRO A 153 9.64 15.36 -10.80
C PRO A 153 10.59 14.18 -10.96
N ALA A 154 11.72 14.18 -10.26
CA ALA A 154 12.71 13.10 -10.33
C ALA A 154 12.13 11.73 -9.86
N MET A 155 11.20 11.73 -8.88
CA MET A 155 10.54 10.50 -8.47
C MET A 155 9.51 10.04 -9.49
N ILE A 156 8.80 10.97 -10.14
CA ILE A 156 7.88 10.63 -11.23
C ILE A 156 8.65 10.00 -12.40
N ASP A 157 9.83 10.48 -12.72
CA ASP A 157 10.69 9.89 -13.76
C ASP A 157 11.03 8.42 -13.44
N LEU A 158 11.40 8.13 -12.18
CA LEU A 158 11.68 6.75 -11.73
C LEU A 158 10.42 5.88 -11.70
N VAL A 159 9.30 6.40 -11.20
CA VAL A 159 8.00 5.70 -11.21
C VAL A 159 7.60 5.34 -12.63
N ASN A 160 7.86 6.24 -13.55
CA ASN A 160 7.55 6.12 -14.97
C ASN A 160 8.41 5.06 -15.71
N GLU A 161 9.52 4.58 -15.12
CA GLU A 161 10.29 3.46 -15.67
C GLU A 161 9.54 2.13 -15.60
N ILE A 162 8.55 2.00 -14.73
CA ILE A 162 7.80 0.76 -14.50
C ILE A 162 6.57 0.76 -15.42
N ASP A 163 6.52 -0.18 -16.36
CA ASP A 163 5.35 -0.39 -17.24
C ASP A 163 4.18 -1.00 -16.42
N ALA A 164 3.29 -0.14 -15.95
CA ALA A 164 2.16 -0.49 -15.09
C ALA A 164 0.83 -0.54 -15.86
N LYS A 165 -0.13 -1.29 -15.31
CA LYS A 165 -1.53 -1.25 -15.77
C LYS A 165 -2.36 -0.15 -15.10
N LEU A 166 -1.85 0.44 -14.02
CA LEU A 166 -2.47 1.54 -13.27
C LEU A 166 -1.41 2.23 -12.41
N TYR A 167 -1.43 3.55 -12.36
CA TYR A 167 -0.65 4.34 -11.40
C TYR A 167 -1.57 4.96 -10.35
N ILE A 168 -1.19 4.83 -9.08
CA ILE A 168 -1.83 5.47 -7.93
C ILE A 168 -0.86 6.50 -7.36
N LEU A 169 -1.28 7.75 -7.30
CA LEU A 169 -0.50 8.89 -6.80
C LEU A 169 -1.18 9.44 -5.54
N ASP A 170 -0.73 8.97 -4.38
CA ASP A 170 -1.29 9.30 -3.07
C ASP A 170 -0.30 10.14 -2.26
N CYS A 171 -0.09 11.38 -2.72
CA CYS A 171 0.97 12.26 -2.22
C CYS A 171 0.43 13.47 -1.44
N MET A 172 -0.88 13.73 -1.47
CA MET A 172 -1.47 14.89 -0.79
C MET A 172 -1.16 14.96 0.72
N PRO A 173 -1.04 13.83 1.46
CA PRO A 173 -0.68 13.88 2.87
C PRO A 173 0.62 14.60 3.20
N ASN A 174 1.57 14.70 2.27
CA ASN A 174 2.85 15.40 2.48
C ASN A 174 2.95 16.75 1.73
N LEU A 175 1.86 17.22 1.14
CA LEU A 175 1.78 18.51 0.42
C LEU A 175 0.93 19.56 1.16
N TRP A 176 0.55 19.30 2.42
CA TRP A 176 -0.33 20.18 3.21
C TRP A 176 0.33 21.48 3.68
N ASP A 177 1.66 21.54 3.73
CA ASP A 177 2.38 22.71 4.21
C ASP A 177 2.42 23.82 3.16
N LYS A 178 1.51 24.76 3.28
CA LYS A 178 1.36 25.89 2.33
C LYS A 178 2.59 26.79 2.24
N THR A 179 3.49 26.75 3.24
CA THR A 179 4.74 27.53 3.19
C THR A 179 5.76 26.90 2.25
N LYS A 180 5.65 25.61 2.01
CA LYS A 180 6.50 24.84 1.09
C LYS A 180 5.82 24.56 -0.25
N PHE A 181 4.50 24.35 -0.23
CA PHE A 181 3.73 23.93 -1.38
C PHE A 181 2.53 24.87 -1.59
N SER A 182 2.70 25.85 -2.46
CA SER A 182 1.56 26.69 -2.89
C SER A 182 0.59 25.87 -3.76
N ALA A 183 -0.62 26.39 -3.97
CA ALA A 183 -1.60 25.75 -4.86
C ALA A 183 -1.07 25.60 -6.29
N GLU A 184 -0.29 26.57 -6.77
CA GLU A 184 0.35 26.56 -8.09
C GLU A 184 1.43 25.47 -8.17
N GLU A 185 2.22 25.27 -7.13
CA GLU A 185 3.23 24.21 -7.09
C GLU A 185 2.57 22.83 -7.07
N ILE A 186 1.48 22.64 -6.33
CA ILE A 186 0.71 21.40 -6.33
C ILE A 186 0.11 21.14 -7.73
N GLU A 187 -0.50 22.16 -8.36
CA GLU A 187 -1.00 22.05 -9.73
C GLU A 187 0.11 21.65 -10.70
N LYS A 188 1.26 22.32 -10.62
CA LYS A 188 2.43 22.03 -11.47
C LYS A 188 2.88 20.57 -11.33
N ARG A 189 2.97 20.07 -10.11
CA ARG A 189 3.40 18.68 -9.84
C ARG A 189 2.40 17.65 -10.32
N MET A 190 1.10 17.88 -10.09
CA MET A 190 0.05 16.98 -10.57
C MET A 190 0.03 16.92 -12.10
N ARG A 191 0.16 18.07 -12.79
CA ARG A 191 0.22 18.12 -14.25
C ARG A 191 1.47 17.48 -14.82
N HIS A 192 2.62 17.70 -14.18
CA HIS A 192 3.87 17.06 -14.58
C HIS A 192 3.76 15.54 -14.47
N ALA A 193 3.25 15.03 -13.37
CA ALA A 193 3.08 13.59 -13.17
C ALA A 193 2.15 12.97 -14.23
N GLU A 194 1.03 13.62 -14.51
CA GLU A 194 0.10 13.17 -15.56
C GLU A 194 0.75 13.17 -16.93
N ALA A 195 1.36 14.30 -17.32
CA ALA A 195 1.94 14.47 -18.65
C ALA A 195 3.08 13.48 -18.92
N GLU A 196 4.01 13.29 -17.98
CA GLU A 196 5.15 12.38 -18.16
C GLU A 196 4.71 10.91 -18.16
N ILE A 197 3.73 10.54 -17.32
CA ILE A 197 3.20 9.18 -17.33
C ILE A 197 2.46 8.91 -18.65
N HIS A 198 1.56 9.78 -19.09
CA HIS A 198 0.81 9.56 -20.34
C HIS A 198 1.67 9.67 -21.59
N LYS A 199 2.75 10.43 -21.56
CA LYS A 199 3.73 10.51 -22.66
C LYS A 199 4.41 9.16 -22.88
N LYS A 200 4.78 8.45 -21.81
CA LYS A 200 5.48 7.15 -21.89
C LYS A 200 4.53 5.96 -21.95
N HIS A 201 3.39 6.05 -21.26
CA HIS A 201 2.36 5.01 -21.17
C HIS A 201 0.99 5.59 -21.61
N PRO A 202 0.78 5.79 -22.91
CA PRO A 202 -0.44 6.41 -23.42
C PRO A 202 -1.69 5.66 -22.98
N GLY A 203 -2.63 6.38 -22.40
CA GLY A 203 -3.94 5.82 -22.03
C GLY A 203 -3.98 4.99 -20.74
N VAL A 204 -2.85 4.81 -20.04
CA VAL A 204 -2.85 4.13 -18.73
C VAL A 204 -3.69 4.93 -17.73
N PRO A 205 -4.51 4.29 -16.87
CA PRO A 205 -5.24 5.01 -15.83
C PRO A 205 -4.29 5.56 -14.75
N ILE A 206 -4.58 6.79 -14.29
CA ILE A 206 -3.89 7.43 -13.15
C ILE A 206 -4.93 7.82 -12.11
N ILE A 207 -4.73 7.43 -10.86
CA ILE A 207 -5.55 7.85 -9.72
C ILE A 207 -4.79 8.89 -8.93
N PHE A 208 -5.35 10.09 -8.77
CA PHE A 208 -4.93 11.08 -7.79
C PHE A 208 -5.78 10.92 -6.53
N THR A 209 -5.15 10.89 -5.35
CA THR A 209 -5.85 10.64 -4.09
C THR A 209 -5.80 11.89 -3.21
N GLU A 210 -6.95 12.28 -2.66
CA GLU A 210 -7.05 13.31 -1.63
C GLU A 210 -6.48 12.80 -0.30
N HIS A 211 -6.21 13.70 0.63
CA HIS A 211 -5.82 13.31 1.99
C HIS A 211 -6.97 12.55 2.65
N CYS A 212 -6.73 11.34 3.17
CA CYS A 212 -7.77 10.50 3.78
C CYS A 212 -8.50 11.18 4.94
N SER A 213 -7.78 11.99 5.73
CA SER A 213 -8.33 12.80 6.82
C SER A 213 -8.78 14.19 6.38
N GLY A 214 -8.92 14.44 5.09
CA GLY A 214 -9.41 15.71 4.51
C GLY A 214 -10.93 15.90 4.60
N LYS A 215 -11.57 15.36 5.63
CA LYS A 215 -13.01 15.40 5.89
C LYS A 215 -13.28 16.08 7.22
N ASP A 216 -14.30 16.93 7.30
CA ASP A 216 -14.70 17.59 8.53
C ASP A 216 -15.15 16.60 9.61
N GLY A 217 -14.88 16.93 10.86
CA GLY A 217 -15.47 16.30 12.04
C GLY A 217 -14.78 15.04 12.55
N ILE A 218 -13.66 14.60 11.94
CA ILE A 218 -12.90 13.43 12.42
C ILE A 218 -11.73 13.77 13.33
N ASN A 219 -11.32 15.02 13.40
CA ASN A 219 -10.18 15.44 14.23
C ASN A 219 -10.52 16.71 15.00
N LEU A 220 -10.33 16.69 16.33
CA LEU A 220 -10.51 17.87 17.18
C LEU A 220 -9.35 18.87 17.07
N ASP A 221 -8.20 18.48 16.54
CA ASP A 221 -7.18 19.42 16.10
C ASP A 221 -7.64 20.12 14.82
N THR A 222 -8.39 21.19 14.99
CA THR A 222 -8.96 21.96 13.89
C THR A 222 -7.91 22.59 12.99
N VAL A 223 -6.71 22.88 13.51
CA VAL A 223 -5.61 23.44 12.71
C VAL A 223 -5.09 22.42 11.71
N MET A 224 -4.85 21.19 12.15
CA MET A 224 -4.42 20.10 11.26
C MET A 224 -5.54 19.67 10.33
N ALA A 225 -6.77 19.54 10.81
CA ALA A 225 -7.92 19.21 9.96
C ALA A 225 -8.07 20.19 8.80
N GLN A 226 -7.99 21.49 9.04
CA GLN A 226 -8.08 22.51 7.99
C GLN A 226 -6.94 22.43 6.97
N LYS A 227 -5.73 22.04 7.36
CA LYS A 227 -4.62 21.83 6.43
C LYS A 227 -4.90 20.65 5.48
N TYR A 228 -5.43 19.55 6.00
CA TYR A 228 -5.77 18.36 5.20
C TYR A 228 -6.95 18.60 4.26
N ILE A 229 -7.97 19.32 4.74
CA ILE A 229 -9.11 19.75 3.91
C ILE A 229 -8.61 20.67 2.78
N ALA A 230 -7.78 21.65 3.10
CA ALA A 230 -7.28 22.61 2.13
C ALA A 230 -6.45 21.95 1.02
N VAL A 231 -5.55 21.02 1.32
CA VAL A 231 -4.77 20.32 0.29
C VAL A 231 -5.67 19.43 -0.58
N SER A 232 -6.68 18.80 0.00
CA SER A 232 -7.69 18.01 -0.74
C SER A 232 -8.49 18.90 -1.67
N GLN A 233 -8.91 20.10 -1.25
CA GLN A 233 -9.61 21.07 -2.09
C GLN A 233 -8.76 21.56 -3.26
N ILE A 234 -7.47 21.81 -3.05
CA ILE A 234 -6.52 22.17 -4.13
C ILE A 234 -6.44 21.02 -5.13
N SER A 235 -6.22 19.79 -4.66
CA SER A 235 -6.15 18.60 -5.53
C SER A 235 -7.44 18.43 -6.36
N ALA A 236 -8.60 18.56 -5.72
CA ALA A 236 -9.91 18.49 -6.40
C ALA A 236 -10.09 19.56 -7.46
N ALA A 237 -9.68 20.81 -7.17
CA ALA A 237 -9.77 21.91 -8.13
C ALA A 237 -8.88 21.68 -9.36
N VAL A 238 -7.63 21.23 -9.13
CA VAL A 238 -6.68 20.88 -10.20
C VAL A 238 -7.23 19.74 -11.05
N PHE A 239 -7.69 18.67 -10.42
CA PHE A 239 -8.29 17.53 -11.11
C PHE A 239 -9.46 17.96 -12.00
N LYS A 240 -10.39 18.77 -11.46
CA LYS A 240 -11.53 19.32 -12.23
C LYS A 240 -11.09 20.15 -13.43
N LYS A 241 -10.03 20.95 -13.28
CA LYS A 241 -9.44 21.76 -14.36
C LYS A 241 -8.87 20.86 -15.45
N MET A 242 -8.07 19.86 -15.10
CA MET A 242 -7.51 18.87 -16.03
C MET A 242 -8.62 18.13 -16.80
N LYS A 243 -9.70 17.74 -16.12
CA LYS A 243 -10.86 17.11 -16.78
C LYS A 243 -11.57 18.03 -17.76
N LYS A 244 -11.73 19.33 -17.44
CA LYS A 244 -12.31 20.33 -18.35
C LYS A 244 -11.46 20.59 -19.60
N GLU A 245 -10.14 20.46 -19.48
CA GLU A 245 -9.17 20.54 -20.58
C GLU A 245 -9.17 19.30 -21.47
N GLY A 246 -9.98 18.28 -21.13
CA GLY A 246 -10.14 17.07 -21.93
C GLY A 246 -9.15 15.96 -21.62
N ILE A 247 -8.35 16.07 -20.54
CA ILE A 247 -7.42 15.01 -20.12
C ILE A 247 -8.22 13.76 -19.73
N LYS A 248 -7.94 12.67 -20.40
CA LYS A 248 -8.63 11.39 -20.23
C LYS A 248 -7.84 10.44 -19.28
N ASN A 249 -8.49 9.37 -18.88
CA ASN A 249 -7.88 8.30 -18.05
C ASN A 249 -7.25 8.78 -16.74
N ILE A 250 -7.69 9.92 -16.23
CA ILE A 250 -7.39 10.36 -14.86
C ILE A 250 -8.64 10.19 -14.00
N TYR A 251 -8.43 9.75 -12.78
CA TYR A 251 -9.45 9.47 -11.78
C TYR A 251 -9.08 10.11 -10.46
N GLN A 252 -10.06 10.38 -9.61
CA GLN A 252 -9.83 10.90 -8.28
C GLN A 252 -10.46 9.99 -7.24
N LEU A 253 -9.70 9.64 -6.20
CA LEU A 253 -10.21 9.06 -4.98
C LEU A 253 -10.34 10.15 -3.93
N THR A 254 -11.57 10.44 -3.52
CA THR A 254 -11.83 11.55 -2.59
C THR A 254 -11.75 11.08 -1.13
N ALA A 255 -11.51 12.02 -0.21
CA ALA A 255 -11.59 11.77 1.23
C ALA A 255 -12.97 11.20 1.63
N LYS A 256 -14.04 11.62 0.94
CA LYS A 256 -15.40 11.10 1.14
C LYS A 256 -15.52 9.63 0.73
N ASP A 257 -14.89 9.23 -0.38
CA ASP A 257 -14.93 7.83 -0.85
C ASP A 257 -14.15 6.91 0.09
N ILE A 258 -13.03 7.38 0.67
CA ILE A 258 -12.25 6.66 1.68
C ILE A 258 -13.05 6.48 2.97
N ASN A 259 -13.83 7.51 3.32
CA ASN A 259 -14.80 7.52 4.41
C ASN A 259 -14.21 7.24 5.81
N PHE A 260 -13.04 7.84 6.11
CA PHE A 260 -12.51 7.78 7.47
C PHE A 260 -13.51 8.34 8.48
N ASP A 261 -13.49 7.73 9.67
CA ASP A 261 -14.19 8.15 10.88
C ASP A 261 -13.21 8.24 12.06
N THR A 262 -13.70 8.49 13.25
CA THR A 262 -12.90 8.60 14.47
C THR A 262 -12.16 7.31 14.83
N GLU A 263 -12.67 6.17 14.41
CA GLU A 263 -12.10 4.83 14.68
C GLU A 263 -11.06 4.40 13.63
N SER A 264 -10.90 5.15 12.55
CA SER A 264 -10.10 4.76 11.39
C SER A 264 -8.61 5.12 11.51
N THR A 265 -8.24 5.90 12.50
CA THR A 265 -6.89 6.50 12.60
C THR A 265 -6.27 6.32 13.98
N LEU A 266 -4.94 6.32 14.05
CA LEU A 266 -4.22 6.29 15.31
C LEU A 266 -3.88 7.70 15.86
N ASP A 267 -3.62 8.64 14.96
CA ASP A 267 -3.07 9.96 15.28
C ASP A 267 -3.77 11.11 14.53
N GLY A 268 -4.94 10.85 13.96
CA GLY A 268 -5.69 11.82 13.16
C GLY A 268 -5.20 11.93 11.70
N THR A 269 -4.11 11.25 11.34
CA THR A 269 -3.48 11.31 10.02
C THR A 269 -3.35 9.92 9.39
N HIS A 270 -2.75 8.99 10.13
CA HIS A 270 -2.40 7.67 9.62
C HIS A 270 -3.50 6.66 9.95
N PRO A 271 -3.88 5.81 8.98
CA PRO A 271 -4.86 4.77 9.21
C PRO A 271 -4.34 3.69 10.16
N ASN A 272 -5.17 3.27 11.10
CA ASN A 272 -5.01 2.01 11.80
C ASN A 272 -5.55 0.85 10.94
N ASP A 273 -5.66 -0.37 11.47
CA ASP A 273 -6.13 -1.53 10.69
C ASP A 273 -7.54 -1.34 10.10
N ILE A 274 -8.44 -0.64 10.79
CA ILE A 274 -9.77 -0.31 10.29
C ILE A 274 -9.65 0.63 9.08
N GLY A 275 -8.88 1.71 9.24
CA GLY A 275 -8.62 2.66 8.17
C GLY A 275 -7.91 2.04 6.97
N MET A 276 -6.99 1.10 7.17
CA MET A 276 -6.33 0.36 6.09
C MET A 276 -7.34 -0.44 5.26
N ILE A 277 -8.32 -1.08 5.91
CA ILE A 277 -9.38 -1.81 5.23
C ILE A 277 -10.30 -0.86 4.46
N GLN A 278 -10.69 0.26 5.05
CA GLN A 278 -11.51 1.29 4.38
C GLN A 278 -10.79 1.83 3.14
N TYR A 279 -9.52 2.16 3.27
CA TYR A 279 -8.66 2.63 2.18
C TYR A 279 -8.62 1.63 1.02
N ALA A 280 -8.31 0.39 1.31
CA ALA A 280 -8.27 -0.68 0.31
C ALA A 280 -9.64 -0.90 -0.37
N ASN A 281 -10.74 -0.79 0.38
CA ASN A 281 -12.09 -0.91 -0.17
C ASN A 281 -12.42 0.26 -1.11
N ALA A 282 -12.07 1.48 -0.74
CA ALA A 282 -12.31 2.67 -1.57
C ALA A 282 -11.58 2.56 -2.92
N TYR A 283 -10.30 2.19 -2.91
CA TYR A 283 -9.56 1.92 -4.15
C TYR A 283 -10.16 0.77 -4.95
N TYR A 284 -10.52 -0.33 -4.29
CA TYR A 284 -11.12 -1.47 -4.96
C TYR A 284 -12.40 -1.08 -5.71
N HIS A 285 -13.29 -0.32 -5.07
CA HIS A 285 -14.53 0.15 -5.68
C HIS A 285 -14.28 1.10 -6.85
N LEU A 286 -13.35 2.06 -6.71
CA LEU A 286 -12.99 2.97 -7.78
C LEU A 286 -12.43 2.20 -9.00
N ILE A 287 -11.50 1.28 -8.76
CA ILE A 287 -10.83 0.51 -9.81
C ILE A 287 -11.83 -0.40 -10.53
N ARG A 288 -12.68 -1.12 -9.79
CA ARG A 288 -13.65 -2.05 -10.39
C ARG A 288 -14.78 -1.34 -11.12
N ASN A 289 -15.34 -0.28 -10.52
CA ASN A 289 -16.59 0.30 -11.01
C ASN A 289 -16.37 1.43 -12.02
N LYS A 290 -15.24 2.13 -11.97
CA LYS A 290 -14.99 3.29 -12.85
C LYS A 290 -13.84 3.09 -13.83
N ILE A 291 -12.80 2.35 -13.46
CA ILE A 291 -11.67 2.08 -14.36
C ILE A 291 -11.90 0.79 -15.17
N GLY A 292 -12.60 -0.18 -14.57
CA GLY A 292 -12.96 -1.41 -15.28
C GLY A 292 -11.80 -2.42 -15.43
N LEU A 293 -10.76 -2.32 -14.59
CA LEU A 293 -9.72 -3.35 -14.56
C LEU A 293 -10.32 -4.65 -14.01
N SER A 294 -10.49 -5.63 -14.89
CA SER A 294 -10.86 -7.01 -14.54
C SER A 294 -9.70 -7.74 -13.85
N GLN A 295 -10.07 -8.81 -13.15
CA GLN A 295 -9.07 -9.77 -12.62
C GLN A 295 -8.31 -10.43 -13.75
#